data_11663cc43c89c93fbeecfbafa855d5ec
#
_entry.id   11663cc43c89c93fbeecfbafa855d5ec
#
_cell.length_a   1.000
_cell.length_b   1.000
_cell.length_c   1.000
_cell.angle_alpha   90.00
_cell.angle_beta   90.00
_cell.angle_gamma   90.00
#
_symmetry.space_group_name_H-M   'P 1'
#
loop_
_entity.id
_entity.type
_entity.pdbx_description
1 polymer ?
#
loop_
_entity_poly.entity_id
_entity_poly.type
_entity_poly.pdbx_seq_one_letter_code
_entity_poly.pdbx_strand_id
1 'polypeptide(L)'
;MNFNGRFTQVIDELVQRVMPSLVVVRGHRFGAGAGIVWDAGGLILTNNHVVGRHSPVVILQDDREYESRLLARDTDVDLALLSIDATGLTPLPPASVSPRVGEMVFAFGHPWGQRNTVTRGIVSALVHAHNRRGEQLPVVRSDVPLAPGNSGGPLVNAKGEVIGINAMIVGGDQSVSIASSVAVDFVKKATKDRVQPVPDDVI
;
A
#
# COMPACT_ATOMS: atom_id res chain seq x y z
N MET A 1 34.41 -7.45 3.43
CA MET A 1 32.98 -7.85 3.21
C MET A 1 32.81 -8.00 1.71
N ASN A 2 32.43 -9.19 1.23
CA ASN A 2 32.23 -9.42 -0.21
C ASN A 2 30.91 -8.78 -0.69
N PHE A 3 30.71 -8.68 -2.01
CA PHE A 3 29.51 -8.07 -2.62
C PHE A 3 28.19 -8.71 -2.10
N ASN A 4 28.13 -10.04 -2.00
CA ASN A 4 26.95 -10.76 -1.53
C ASN A 4 26.58 -10.39 -0.08
N GLY A 5 27.57 -10.27 0.81
CA GLY A 5 27.32 -9.89 2.21
C GLY A 5 26.77 -8.47 2.35
N ARG A 6 27.26 -7.53 1.54
CA ARG A 6 26.74 -6.15 1.51
C ARG A 6 25.32 -6.08 0.96
N PHE A 7 25.04 -6.82 -0.11
CA PHE A 7 23.71 -6.86 -0.72
C PHE A 7 22.66 -7.43 0.26
N THR A 8 23.00 -8.55 0.92
CA THR A 8 22.11 -9.16 1.94
C THR A 8 21.83 -8.17 3.06
N GLN A 9 22.85 -7.49 3.59
CA GLN A 9 22.66 -6.50 4.65
C GLN A 9 21.71 -5.37 4.23
N VAL A 10 21.86 -4.83 3.03
CA VAL A 10 20.99 -3.77 2.51
C VAL A 10 19.53 -4.24 2.41
N ILE A 11 19.29 -5.48 1.98
CA ILE A 11 17.94 -6.06 1.93
C ILE A 11 17.38 -6.25 3.33
N ASP A 12 18.16 -6.75 4.28
CA ASP A 12 17.73 -6.91 5.67
C ASP A 12 17.31 -5.57 6.29
N GLU A 13 18.12 -4.52 6.10
CA GLU A 13 17.81 -3.15 6.55
C GLU A 13 16.53 -2.61 5.91
N LEU A 14 16.32 -2.88 4.60
CA LEU A 14 15.08 -2.51 3.90
C LEU A 14 13.87 -3.22 4.50
N VAL A 15 13.97 -4.53 4.71
CA VAL A 15 12.89 -5.34 5.30
C VAL A 15 12.54 -4.83 6.70
N GLN A 16 13.53 -4.60 7.56
CA GLN A 16 13.32 -4.05 8.90
C GLN A 16 12.65 -2.68 8.89
N ARG A 17 12.92 -1.85 7.88
CA ARG A 17 12.31 -0.53 7.72
C ARG A 17 10.85 -0.62 7.27
N VAL A 18 10.52 -1.52 6.36
CA VAL A 18 9.19 -1.61 5.74
C VAL A 18 8.21 -2.42 6.57
N MET A 19 8.66 -3.52 7.20
CA MET A 19 7.79 -4.45 7.92
C MET A 19 6.90 -3.80 9.00
N PRO A 20 7.37 -2.86 9.83
CA PRO A 20 6.52 -2.23 10.84
C PRO A 20 5.28 -1.52 10.28
N SER A 21 5.34 -1.13 9.01
CA SER A 21 4.25 -0.42 8.33
C SER A 21 3.31 -1.33 7.56
N LEU A 22 3.68 -2.61 7.37
CA LEU A 22 2.86 -3.59 6.65
C LEU A 22 1.81 -4.18 7.60
N VAL A 23 0.54 -4.16 7.19
CA VAL A 23 -0.56 -4.72 7.97
C VAL A 23 -1.35 -5.73 7.16
N VAL A 24 -2.00 -6.68 7.86
CA VAL A 24 -3.03 -7.54 7.24
C VAL A 24 -4.36 -6.80 7.28
N VAL A 25 -5.06 -6.78 6.15
CA VAL A 25 -6.44 -6.28 6.06
C VAL A 25 -7.33 -7.49 5.82
N ARG A 26 -8.06 -7.92 6.85
CA ARG A 26 -8.90 -9.11 6.83
C ARG A 26 -10.37 -8.75 6.66
N GLY A 27 -10.94 -9.03 5.49
CA GLY A 27 -12.36 -8.89 5.22
C GLY A 27 -13.20 -10.07 5.76
N HIS A 28 -14.49 -9.86 5.99
CA HIS A 28 -15.37 -10.88 6.63
C HIS A 28 -15.64 -12.14 5.78
N ARG A 29 -15.55 -12.09 4.45
CA ARG A 29 -15.95 -13.21 3.57
C ARG A 29 -14.99 -13.59 2.45
N PHE A 30 -14.00 -12.76 2.09
CA PHE A 30 -13.27 -12.93 0.84
C PHE A 30 -11.76 -12.95 0.98
N GLY A 31 -11.25 -13.43 2.11
CA GLY A 31 -9.81 -13.55 2.34
C GLY A 31 -9.20 -12.30 2.96
N ALA A 32 -7.89 -12.27 2.97
CA ALA A 32 -7.09 -11.18 3.49
C ALA A 32 -6.25 -10.57 2.36
N GLY A 33 -6.02 -9.27 2.45
CA GLY A 33 -5.03 -8.56 1.67
C GLY A 33 -4.01 -7.90 2.58
N ALA A 34 -3.23 -7.03 2.03
CA ALA A 34 -2.27 -6.20 2.74
C ALA A 34 -2.77 -4.75 2.85
N GLY A 35 -2.15 -4.00 3.71
CA GLY A 35 -2.32 -2.55 3.84
C GLY A 35 -1.03 -1.91 4.30
N ILE A 36 -1.00 -0.59 4.26
CA ILE A 36 0.14 0.23 4.63
C ILE A 36 -0.29 1.19 5.73
N VAL A 37 0.47 1.26 6.81
CA VAL A 37 0.35 2.35 7.77
C VAL A 37 0.72 3.66 7.03
N TRP A 38 -0.26 4.54 6.85
CA TRP A 38 -0.09 5.79 6.12
C TRP A 38 0.36 6.94 7.01
N ASP A 39 -0.12 6.97 8.24
CA ASP A 39 0.33 7.91 9.26
C ASP A 39 0.44 7.26 10.65
N ALA A 40 1.08 7.97 11.58
CA ALA A 40 1.27 7.50 12.94
C ALA A 40 -0.02 7.50 13.78
N GLY A 41 -1.09 8.13 13.30
CA GLY A 41 -2.38 8.28 13.98
C GLY A 41 -3.42 7.22 13.63
N GLY A 42 -3.03 6.18 12.87
CA GLY A 42 -3.92 5.05 12.59
C GLY A 42 -4.59 5.07 11.22
N LEU A 43 -4.14 5.89 10.27
CA LEU A 43 -4.59 5.78 8.90
C LEU A 43 -3.92 4.60 8.19
N ILE A 44 -4.74 3.76 7.56
CA ILE A 44 -4.30 2.58 6.81
C ILE A 44 -4.79 2.71 5.37
N LEU A 45 -3.86 2.62 4.42
CA LEU A 45 -4.17 2.59 3.00
C LEU A 45 -4.16 1.16 2.48
N THR A 46 -5.14 0.80 1.67
CA THR A 46 -5.25 -0.52 1.01
C THR A 46 -6.00 -0.40 -0.32
N ASN A 47 -6.20 -1.51 -1.04
CA ASN A 47 -7.08 -1.51 -2.21
C ASN A 47 -8.56 -1.55 -1.80
N ASN A 48 -9.41 -0.94 -2.64
CA ASN A 48 -10.85 -0.98 -2.45
C ASN A 48 -11.42 -2.40 -2.53
N HIS A 49 -10.91 -3.24 -3.45
CA HIS A 49 -11.40 -4.62 -3.60
C HIS A 49 -11.07 -5.50 -2.37
N VAL A 50 -10.05 -5.15 -1.57
CA VAL A 50 -9.69 -5.86 -0.33
C VAL A 50 -10.72 -5.59 0.78
N VAL A 51 -11.28 -4.38 0.85
CA VAL A 51 -12.20 -3.97 1.93
C VAL A 51 -13.57 -4.65 1.84
N GLY A 52 -14.08 -4.92 0.63
CA GLY A 52 -15.42 -5.50 0.47
C GLY A 52 -16.54 -4.56 0.91
N ARG A 53 -17.62 -5.14 1.47
CA ARG A 53 -18.85 -4.40 1.89
C ARG A 53 -18.84 -3.96 3.35
N HIS A 54 -18.06 -4.61 4.20
CA HIS A 54 -17.99 -4.35 5.63
C HIS A 54 -16.61 -3.85 5.99
N SER A 55 -16.50 -3.07 7.06
CA SER A 55 -15.19 -2.62 7.57
C SER A 55 -14.35 -3.84 7.96
N PRO A 56 -13.13 -3.95 7.44
CA PRO A 56 -12.25 -5.09 7.74
C PRO A 56 -11.62 -4.95 9.12
N VAL A 57 -11.08 -6.05 9.63
CA VAL A 57 -10.15 -6.05 10.75
C VAL A 57 -8.73 -5.79 10.23
N VAL A 58 -8.01 -4.88 10.86
CA VAL A 58 -6.60 -4.61 10.60
C VAL A 58 -5.76 -5.30 11.66
N ILE A 59 -4.75 -6.07 11.22
CA ILE A 59 -3.84 -6.80 12.10
C ILE A 59 -2.44 -6.22 11.92
N LEU A 60 -1.86 -5.71 13.00
CA LEU A 60 -0.50 -5.16 13.01
C LEU A 60 0.56 -6.27 13.06
N GLN A 61 1.83 -5.89 13.02
CA GLN A 61 2.95 -6.82 13.06
C GLN A 61 3.10 -7.56 14.40
N ASP A 62 2.63 -6.96 15.48
CA ASP A 62 2.62 -7.53 16.83
C ASP A 62 1.35 -8.33 17.15
N ASP A 63 0.59 -8.72 16.12
CA ASP A 63 -0.65 -9.49 16.18
C ASP A 63 -1.83 -8.78 16.87
N ARG A 64 -1.71 -7.50 17.22
CA ARG A 64 -2.86 -6.73 17.69
C ARG A 64 -3.85 -6.53 16.56
N GLU A 65 -5.12 -6.84 16.85
CA GLU A 65 -6.24 -6.69 15.92
C GLU A 65 -7.06 -5.45 16.26
N TYR A 66 -7.44 -4.71 15.24
CA TYR A 66 -8.24 -3.50 15.36
C TYR A 66 -9.43 -3.56 14.42
N GLU A 67 -10.62 -3.28 14.95
CA GLU A 67 -11.76 -2.92 14.12
C GLU A 67 -11.44 -1.62 13.38
N SER A 68 -11.66 -1.61 12.09
CA SER A 68 -11.40 -0.42 11.30
C SER A 68 -12.69 0.32 10.93
N ARG A 69 -12.57 1.60 10.64
CA ARG A 69 -13.61 2.41 10.02
C ARG A 69 -13.18 2.78 8.60
N LEU A 70 -14.04 2.54 7.63
CA LEU A 70 -13.84 3.00 6.27
C LEU A 70 -14.06 4.52 6.23
N LEU A 71 -13.01 5.27 5.89
CA LEU A 71 -13.04 6.73 5.81
C LEU A 71 -13.37 7.23 4.41
N ALA A 72 -12.77 6.58 3.42
CA ALA A 72 -12.98 6.87 2.01
C ALA A 72 -12.70 5.64 1.17
N ARG A 73 -13.34 5.57 0.01
CA ARG A 73 -13.04 4.60 -1.03
C ARG A 73 -13.23 5.20 -2.40
N ASP A 74 -12.42 4.74 -3.33
CA ASP A 74 -12.55 5.07 -4.74
C ASP A 74 -12.46 3.78 -5.55
N THR A 75 -13.56 3.42 -6.22
CA THR A 75 -13.67 2.20 -7.02
C THR A 75 -13.00 2.34 -8.38
N ASP A 76 -12.78 3.56 -8.85
CA ASP A 76 -12.18 3.82 -10.15
C ASP A 76 -10.65 3.74 -10.11
N VAL A 77 -10.06 4.13 -8.98
CA VAL A 77 -8.62 3.98 -8.74
C VAL A 77 -8.28 2.77 -7.85
N ASP A 78 -9.30 2.03 -7.39
CA ASP A 78 -9.17 0.84 -6.52
C ASP A 78 -8.40 1.10 -5.22
N LEU A 79 -8.67 2.22 -4.55
CA LEU A 79 -8.09 2.57 -3.25
C LEU A 79 -9.16 2.70 -2.16
N ALA A 80 -8.76 2.36 -0.93
CA ALA A 80 -9.55 2.58 0.28
C ALA A 80 -8.66 3.09 1.42
N LEU A 81 -9.18 4.05 2.17
CA LEU A 81 -8.57 4.59 3.38
C LEU A 81 -9.37 4.15 4.59
N LEU A 82 -8.70 3.50 5.52
CA LEU A 82 -9.27 3.04 6.78
C LEU A 82 -8.68 3.84 7.93
N SER A 83 -9.38 3.88 9.07
CA SER A 83 -8.80 4.31 10.35
C SER A 83 -8.99 3.23 11.40
N ILE A 84 -7.97 3.10 12.25
CA ILE A 84 -7.97 2.25 13.44
C ILE A 84 -7.69 3.12 14.68
N ASP A 85 -8.13 2.66 15.84
CA ASP A 85 -7.87 3.34 17.11
C ASP A 85 -6.49 2.91 17.67
N ALA A 86 -5.44 3.34 16.97
CA ALA A 86 -4.04 3.09 17.33
C ALA A 86 -3.20 4.33 17.02
N THR A 87 -2.19 4.56 17.85
CA THR A 87 -1.24 5.68 17.71
C THR A 87 0.18 5.18 17.83
N GLY A 88 1.14 6.03 17.42
CA GLY A 88 2.57 5.66 17.47
C GLY A 88 2.97 4.62 16.43
N LEU A 89 2.17 4.46 15.38
CA LEU A 89 2.48 3.56 14.28
C LEU A 89 3.62 4.12 13.44
N THR A 90 4.33 3.23 12.74
CA THR A 90 5.43 3.59 11.85
C THR A 90 4.90 3.72 10.40
N PRO A 91 4.78 4.93 9.83
CA PRO A 91 4.32 5.09 8.46
C PRO A 91 5.44 4.83 7.45
N LEU A 92 5.05 4.43 6.22
CA LEU A 92 5.96 4.42 5.07
C LEU A 92 5.83 5.72 4.28
N PRO A 93 6.94 6.41 4.00
CA PRO A 93 6.91 7.61 3.20
C PRO A 93 6.63 7.26 1.72
N PRO A 94 5.76 8.01 1.03
CA PRO A 94 5.68 7.94 -0.43
C PRO A 94 6.97 8.49 -1.04
N ALA A 95 7.41 7.92 -2.16
CA ALA A 95 8.56 8.42 -2.89
C ALA A 95 8.31 9.84 -3.40
N SER A 96 9.28 10.71 -3.19
CA SER A 96 9.23 12.12 -3.65
C SER A 96 9.53 12.28 -5.15
N VAL A 97 10.12 11.24 -5.76
CA VAL A 97 10.51 11.20 -7.18
C VAL A 97 9.85 10.00 -7.83
N SER A 98 9.36 10.19 -9.05
CA SER A 98 8.82 9.08 -9.84
C SER A 98 9.87 8.01 -10.08
N PRO A 99 9.50 6.72 -10.02
CA PRO A 99 10.44 5.64 -10.29
C PRO A 99 10.91 5.67 -11.74
N ARG A 100 12.00 4.96 -12.04
CA ARG A 100 12.55 4.85 -13.40
C ARG A 100 12.46 3.40 -13.88
N VAL A 101 12.27 3.22 -15.18
CA VAL A 101 12.38 1.89 -15.80
C VAL A 101 13.75 1.29 -15.52
N GLY A 102 13.80 0.02 -15.11
CA GLY A 102 15.00 -0.67 -14.66
C GLY A 102 15.35 -0.45 -13.17
N GLU A 103 14.61 0.39 -12.44
CA GLU A 103 14.82 0.56 -11.00
C GLU A 103 14.42 -0.70 -10.24
N MET A 104 15.27 -1.14 -9.30
CA MET A 104 14.99 -2.30 -8.44
C MET A 104 13.87 -1.95 -7.46
N VAL A 105 12.91 -2.86 -7.33
CA VAL A 105 11.73 -2.69 -6.50
C VAL A 105 11.40 -3.94 -5.71
N PHE A 106 10.69 -3.76 -4.61
CA PHE A 106 10.31 -4.82 -3.68
C PHE A 106 8.82 -4.69 -3.36
N ALA A 107 8.09 -5.78 -3.52
CA ALA A 107 6.69 -5.86 -3.11
C ALA A 107 6.58 -6.59 -1.77
N PHE A 108 5.82 -6.01 -0.86
CA PHE A 108 5.54 -6.58 0.45
C PHE A 108 4.05 -6.93 0.53
N GLY A 109 3.73 -8.01 1.24
CA GLY A 109 2.36 -8.44 1.42
C GLY A 109 2.22 -9.76 2.18
N HIS A 110 1.04 -10.37 2.05
CA HIS A 110 0.67 -11.59 2.77
C HIS A 110 0.10 -12.66 1.81
N PRO A 111 0.87 -13.07 0.77
CA PRO A 111 0.36 -13.98 -0.26
C PRO A 111 -0.15 -15.28 0.36
N TRP A 112 -1.36 -15.69 -0.05
CA TRP A 112 -2.02 -16.92 0.41
C TRP A 112 -2.16 -17.00 1.94
N GLY A 113 -2.19 -15.86 2.65
CA GLY A 113 -2.20 -15.79 4.10
C GLY A 113 -0.82 -16.00 4.76
N GLN A 114 0.23 -16.24 3.99
CA GLN A 114 1.59 -16.29 4.49
C GLN A 114 2.05 -14.87 4.82
N ARG A 115 2.20 -14.58 6.11
CA ARG A 115 2.57 -13.24 6.56
C ARG A 115 4.00 -12.86 6.21
N ASN A 116 4.21 -11.55 6.02
CA ASN A 116 5.53 -10.93 5.93
C ASN A 116 6.38 -11.44 4.77
N THR A 117 5.75 -11.60 3.59
CA THR A 117 6.46 -11.99 2.38
C THR A 117 6.98 -10.77 1.64
N VAL A 118 8.21 -10.88 1.14
CA VAL A 118 8.81 -9.90 0.24
C VAL A 118 9.24 -10.59 -1.05
N THR A 119 8.92 -9.96 -2.18
CA THR A 119 9.40 -10.35 -3.50
C THR A 119 10.11 -9.17 -4.15
N ARG A 120 11.01 -9.41 -5.10
CA ARG A 120 11.80 -8.36 -5.77
C ARG A 120 11.72 -8.49 -7.28
N GLY A 121 11.93 -7.37 -7.95
CA GLY A 121 12.03 -7.26 -9.40
C GLY A 121 12.50 -5.88 -9.79
N ILE A 122 12.16 -5.48 -11.02
CA ILE A 122 12.45 -4.14 -11.55
C ILE A 122 11.19 -3.48 -12.09
N VAL A 123 11.20 -2.18 -12.18
CA VAL A 123 10.18 -1.43 -12.94
C VAL A 123 10.34 -1.76 -14.41
N SER A 124 9.34 -2.44 -15.00
CA SER A 124 9.33 -2.80 -16.41
C SER A 124 8.81 -1.66 -17.29
N ALA A 125 7.83 -0.90 -16.81
CA ALA A 125 7.27 0.26 -17.52
C ALA A 125 6.52 1.20 -16.58
N LEU A 126 6.45 2.46 -16.97
CA LEU A 126 5.55 3.47 -16.38
C LEU A 126 4.48 3.75 -17.42
N VAL A 127 3.24 3.43 -17.12
CA VAL A 127 2.13 3.49 -18.07
C VAL A 127 0.90 4.13 -17.46
N HIS A 128 -0.05 4.49 -18.28
CA HIS A 128 -1.38 4.94 -17.86
C HIS A 128 -2.38 3.83 -18.19
N ALA A 129 -3.02 3.29 -17.15
CA ALA A 129 -4.23 2.48 -17.31
C ALA A 129 -5.44 3.38 -17.49
N HIS A 130 -6.53 2.85 -18.06
CA HIS A 130 -7.80 3.57 -18.06
C HIS A 130 -8.67 3.02 -16.94
N ASN A 131 -9.20 3.91 -16.10
CA ASN A 131 -10.20 3.53 -15.11
C ASN A 131 -11.58 3.30 -15.79
N ARG A 132 -12.59 2.96 -15.02
CA ARG A 132 -13.95 2.69 -15.55
C ARG A 132 -14.60 3.90 -16.21
N ARG A 133 -14.13 5.11 -15.89
CA ARG A 133 -14.60 6.38 -16.48
C ARG A 133 -13.82 6.78 -17.72
N GLY A 134 -12.82 5.98 -18.13
CA GLY A 134 -11.94 6.30 -19.25
C GLY A 134 -10.85 7.32 -18.92
N GLU A 135 -10.68 7.70 -17.63
CA GLU A 135 -9.63 8.61 -17.19
C GLU A 135 -8.30 7.86 -17.08
N GLN A 136 -7.21 8.55 -17.39
CA GLN A 136 -5.87 7.98 -17.32
C GLN A 136 -5.40 7.89 -15.87
N LEU A 137 -5.04 6.69 -15.43
CA LEU A 137 -4.52 6.39 -14.10
C LEU A 137 -3.05 5.98 -14.19
N PRO A 138 -2.12 6.76 -13.62
CA PRO A 138 -0.71 6.38 -13.58
C PRO A 138 -0.51 5.08 -12.79
N VAL A 139 0.16 4.11 -13.42
CA VAL A 139 0.51 2.83 -12.79
C VAL A 139 1.96 2.45 -13.06
N VAL A 140 2.53 1.71 -12.12
CA VAL A 140 3.88 1.13 -12.23
C VAL A 140 3.72 -0.34 -12.62
N ARG A 141 4.29 -0.74 -13.76
CA ARG A 141 4.43 -2.14 -14.13
C ARG A 141 5.80 -2.66 -13.69
N SER A 142 5.82 -3.86 -13.16
CA SER A 142 7.06 -4.53 -12.72
C SER A 142 6.97 -6.03 -12.99
N ASP A 143 8.11 -6.71 -12.97
CA ASP A 143 8.23 -8.16 -13.02
C ASP A 143 8.25 -8.81 -11.63
N VAL A 144 7.89 -8.05 -10.59
CA VAL A 144 7.79 -8.57 -9.22
C VAL A 144 6.70 -9.63 -9.16
N PRO A 145 7.00 -10.85 -8.67
CA PRO A 145 5.97 -11.85 -8.44
C PRO A 145 4.96 -11.38 -7.39
N LEU A 146 3.69 -11.26 -7.78
CA LEU A 146 2.56 -11.02 -6.87
C LEU A 146 1.65 -12.25 -6.80
N ALA A 147 0.88 -12.35 -5.73
CA ALA A 147 -0.15 -13.37 -5.53
C ALA A 147 -1.31 -12.76 -4.73
N PRO A 148 -2.50 -13.42 -4.72
CA PRO A 148 -3.60 -13.04 -3.85
C PRO A 148 -3.13 -12.89 -2.39
N GLY A 149 -3.37 -11.71 -1.81
CA GLY A 149 -2.86 -11.31 -0.49
C GLY A 149 -1.76 -10.25 -0.54
N ASN A 150 -1.14 -9.99 -1.71
CA ASN A 150 -0.25 -8.84 -1.88
C ASN A 150 -1.01 -7.54 -2.17
N SER A 151 -2.26 -7.62 -2.63
CA SER A 151 -3.11 -6.46 -2.91
C SER A 151 -3.22 -5.54 -1.70
N GLY A 152 -3.03 -4.25 -1.90
CA GLY A 152 -3.02 -3.20 -0.88
C GLY A 152 -1.68 -3.01 -0.17
N GLY A 153 -0.74 -3.94 -0.34
CA GLY A 153 0.61 -3.79 0.18
C GLY A 153 1.48 -2.84 -0.65
N PRO A 154 2.62 -2.39 -0.11
CA PRO A 154 3.49 -1.47 -0.80
C PRO A 154 4.37 -2.14 -1.86
N LEU A 155 4.55 -1.44 -2.97
CA LEU A 155 5.71 -1.58 -3.85
C LEU A 155 6.70 -0.46 -3.46
N VAL A 156 7.89 -0.82 -3.01
CA VAL A 156 8.90 0.16 -2.55
C VAL A 156 10.16 0.13 -3.40
N ASN A 157 10.88 1.25 -3.43
CA ASN A 157 12.23 1.32 -3.97
C ASN A 157 13.27 0.83 -2.93
N ALA A 158 14.54 0.80 -3.30
CA ALA A 158 15.64 0.35 -2.42
C ALA A 158 15.85 1.24 -1.17
N LYS A 159 15.21 2.42 -1.09
CA LYS A 159 15.23 3.28 0.09
C LYS A 159 14.08 2.98 1.07
N GLY A 160 13.14 2.10 0.70
CA GLY A 160 11.92 1.84 1.46
C GLY A 160 10.84 2.90 1.28
N GLU A 161 10.93 3.73 0.22
CA GLU A 161 9.89 4.69 -0.13
C GLU A 161 8.83 4.02 -1.02
N VAL A 162 7.55 4.30 -0.77
CA VAL A 162 6.44 3.73 -1.53
C VAL A 162 6.39 4.37 -2.92
N ILE A 163 6.56 3.56 -3.95
CA ILE A 163 6.41 3.97 -5.36
C ILE A 163 5.08 3.54 -5.95
N GLY A 164 4.39 2.58 -5.31
CA GLY A 164 3.07 2.13 -5.73
C GLY A 164 2.37 1.26 -4.69
N ILE A 165 1.08 1.03 -4.92
CA ILE A 165 0.23 0.11 -4.14
C ILE A 165 -0.04 -1.11 -5.01
N ASN A 166 0.37 -2.30 -4.56
CA ASN A 166 0.19 -3.54 -5.30
C ASN A 166 -1.30 -3.81 -5.54
N ALA A 167 -1.69 -4.05 -6.79
CA ALA A 167 -3.11 -4.20 -7.13
C ALA A 167 -3.41 -5.53 -7.84
N MET A 168 -2.74 -5.84 -8.95
CA MET A 168 -3.09 -6.97 -9.79
C MET A 168 -1.92 -7.53 -10.59
N ILE A 169 -2.16 -8.68 -11.22
CA ILE A 169 -1.29 -9.30 -12.22
C ILE A 169 -1.96 -9.17 -13.58
N VAL A 170 -1.19 -8.83 -14.61
CA VAL A 170 -1.64 -8.71 -16.00
C VAL A 170 -0.78 -9.59 -16.88
N GLY A 171 -1.41 -10.41 -17.73
CA GLY A 171 -0.69 -11.28 -18.69
C GLY A 171 0.08 -12.42 -18.05
N GLY A 172 -0.08 -12.67 -16.75
CA GLY A 172 0.53 -13.80 -16.04
C GLY A 172 1.95 -13.56 -15.52
N ASP A 173 2.66 -12.57 -16.01
CA ASP A 173 4.07 -12.28 -15.68
C ASP A 173 4.37 -10.83 -15.31
N GLN A 174 3.39 -9.94 -15.47
CA GLN A 174 3.53 -8.52 -15.16
C GLN A 174 2.63 -8.12 -14.01
N SER A 175 3.23 -7.51 -13.01
CA SER A 175 2.53 -6.91 -11.88
C SER A 175 2.22 -5.45 -12.14
N VAL A 176 1.05 -5.02 -11.69
CA VAL A 176 0.60 -3.63 -11.78
C VAL A 176 0.34 -3.10 -10.38
N SER A 177 0.97 -1.97 -10.09
CA SER A 177 0.78 -1.22 -8.86
C SER A 177 0.27 0.18 -9.20
N ILE A 178 -0.70 0.67 -8.43
CA ILE A 178 -1.21 2.05 -8.53
C ILE A 178 -0.08 2.98 -8.09
N ALA A 179 0.27 3.99 -8.91
CA ALA A 179 1.38 4.88 -8.59
C ALA A 179 1.18 5.61 -7.26
N SER A 180 2.24 5.81 -6.49
CA SER A 180 2.19 6.48 -5.18
C SER A 180 1.62 7.91 -5.27
N SER A 181 1.81 8.62 -6.38
CA SER A 181 1.20 9.95 -6.61
C SER A 181 -0.33 9.90 -6.54
N VAL A 182 -0.95 8.87 -7.12
CA VAL A 182 -2.41 8.65 -7.06
C VAL A 182 -2.85 8.39 -5.61
N ALA A 183 -2.09 7.58 -4.88
CA ALA A 183 -2.36 7.28 -3.48
C ALA A 183 -2.28 8.54 -2.59
N VAL A 184 -1.25 9.37 -2.80
CA VAL A 184 -1.09 10.65 -2.10
C VAL A 184 -2.28 11.59 -2.37
N ASP A 185 -2.69 11.73 -3.63
CA ASP A 185 -3.80 12.62 -3.99
C ASP A 185 -5.14 12.10 -3.44
N PHE A 186 -5.35 10.78 -3.48
CA PHE A 186 -6.53 10.15 -2.87
C PHE A 186 -6.60 10.41 -1.37
N VAL A 187 -5.51 10.18 -0.61
CA VAL A 187 -5.49 10.41 0.83
C VAL A 187 -5.66 11.89 1.15
N LYS A 188 -4.98 12.79 0.45
CA LYS A 188 -5.15 14.25 0.62
C LYS A 188 -6.60 14.69 0.44
N LYS A 189 -7.27 14.18 -0.59
CA LYS A 189 -8.69 14.45 -0.83
C LYS A 189 -9.57 13.92 0.31
N ALA A 190 -9.35 12.67 0.72
CA ALA A 190 -10.12 12.02 1.78
C ALA A 190 -9.97 12.67 3.16
N THR A 191 -8.84 13.35 3.41
CA THR A 191 -8.54 13.97 4.71
C THR A 191 -8.85 15.48 4.75
N LYS A 192 -8.98 16.16 3.59
CA LYS A 192 -9.32 17.59 3.54
C LYS A 192 -10.65 17.92 4.21
N ASP A 193 -11.64 17.06 4.08
CA ASP A 193 -12.96 17.26 4.67
C ASP A 193 -12.99 17.06 6.19
N ARG A 194 -11.87 16.64 6.79
CA ARG A 194 -11.72 16.48 8.25
C ARG A 194 -11.11 17.70 8.95
N VAL A 195 -10.52 18.63 8.19
CA VAL A 195 -9.88 19.87 8.69
C VAL A 195 -10.82 21.07 8.49
N GLN A 196 -12.13 20.90 8.54
CA GLN A 196 -13.00 22.06 8.80
C GLN A 196 -12.99 22.31 10.31
N PRO A 197 -12.49 23.48 10.78
CA PRO A 197 -12.69 23.87 12.17
C PRO A 197 -14.19 23.96 12.41
N VAL A 198 -14.65 23.35 13.52
CA VAL A 198 -15.99 23.62 14.05
C VAL A 198 -16.07 25.13 14.21
N PRO A 199 -17.06 25.84 13.64
CA PRO A 199 -17.21 27.27 13.87
C PRO A 199 -17.42 27.49 15.36
N ASP A 200 -16.63 28.40 15.95
CA ASP A 200 -16.74 28.85 17.35
C ASP A 200 -17.99 29.73 17.61
N ASP A 201 -19.05 29.49 16.87
CA ASP A 201 -20.29 30.29 17.03
C ASP A 201 -21.47 29.37 17.36
N VAL A 202 -21.53 28.92 18.63
CA VAL A 202 -22.80 28.78 19.38
C VAL A 202 -22.48 29.02 20.85
N ILE A 203 -22.57 30.26 21.28
CA ILE A 203 -22.89 30.65 22.66
C ILE A 203 -24.37 30.90 22.73
#